data_e61f036bb11b2a5acedbea38e37adff8
#
_entry.id   e61f036bb11b2a5acedbea38e37adff8
#
_cell.length_a   1.000
_cell.length_b   1.000
_cell.length_c   1.000
_cell.angle_alpha   90.00
_cell.angle_beta   90.00
_cell.angle_gamma   90.00
#
_symmetry.space_group_name_H-M   'P 1'
#
loop_
_entity.id
_entity.type
_entity.pdbx_description
1 polymer ?
#
loop_
_entity_poly.entity_id
_entity_poly.type
_entity_poly.pdbx_seq_one_letter_code
_entity_poly.pdbx_strand_id
1 'polypeptide(L)'
;MDLSEKMNYEIERLQHTRAQYERWLETAPEGSLYFHNNERGAAWLYRAPDSEKARYLSKTEVKLAEKLAMKRLYRARLKDIDQQIAAYTSCLKSLEKAHRAEHLLERSEALRVLTDHYLYYLPQDLAEWVNADYEKNPANPENLKVPTIAGEYVRSKSERAIYNLLRNANLPF
;
A
#
# COMPACT_ATOMS: atom_id res chain seq x y z
N MET A 1 5.69 8.68 3.15
CA MET A 1 4.42 7.93 3.24
C MET A 1 4.78 6.46 3.34
N ASP A 2 4.57 5.87 4.49
CA ASP A 2 4.82 4.46 4.79
C ASP A 2 3.90 3.55 3.96
N LEU A 3 4.24 2.25 3.89
CA LEU A 3 3.47 1.25 3.14
C LEU A 3 2.03 1.13 3.67
N SER A 4 1.86 1.15 5.00
CA SER A 4 0.55 1.09 5.64
C SER A 4 -0.30 2.33 5.33
N GLU A 5 0.30 3.51 5.32
CA GLU A 5 -0.37 4.76 4.92
C GLU A 5 -0.84 4.72 3.46
N LYS A 6 0.01 4.20 2.56
CA LYS A 6 -0.34 4.02 1.14
C LYS A 6 -1.52 3.08 0.96
N MET A 7 -1.52 1.95 1.68
CA MET A 7 -2.61 0.98 1.63
C MET A 7 -3.91 1.55 2.16
N ASN A 8 -3.88 2.28 3.27
CA ASN A 8 -5.05 2.95 3.84
C ASN A 8 -5.62 4.00 2.87
N TYR A 9 -4.77 4.81 2.26
CA TYR A 9 -5.18 5.78 1.23
C TYR A 9 -5.86 5.09 0.04
N GLU A 10 -5.31 3.97 -0.44
CA GLU A 10 -5.93 3.21 -1.54
C GLU A 10 -7.28 2.59 -1.14
N ILE A 11 -7.42 2.09 0.10
CA ILE A 11 -8.69 1.61 0.62
C ILE A 11 -9.74 2.72 0.62
N GLU A 12 -9.41 3.90 1.13
CA GLU A 12 -10.33 5.05 1.13
C GLU A 12 -10.74 5.47 -0.29
N ARG A 13 -9.78 5.51 -1.21
CA ARG A 13 -10.04 5.81 -2.63
C ARG A 13 -10.98 4.81 -3.27
N LEU A 14 -10.77 3.52 -3.00
CA LEU A 14 -11.62 2.43 -3.49
C LEU A 14 -13.02 2.50 -2.89
N GLN A 15 -13.15 2.77 -1.59
CA GLN A 15 -14.45 2.95 -0.91
C GLN A 15 -15.23 4.13 -1.50
N HIS A 16 -14.55 5.24 -1.80
CA HIS A 16 -15.19 6.39 -2.46
C HIS A 16 -15.70 6.02 -3.86
N THR A 17 -14.89 5.33 -4.65
CA THR A 17 -15.27 4.84 -5.99
C THR A 17 -16.44 3.85 -5.93
N ARG A 18 -16.40 2.95 -4.94
CA ARG A 18 -17.48 2.00 -4.65
C ARG A 18 -18.81 2.72 -4.42
N ALA A 19 -18.82 3.71 -3.53
CA ALA A 19 -20.01 4.49 -3.24
C ALA A 19 -20.57 5.24 -4.46
N GLN A 20 -19.70 5.73 -5.35
CA GLN A 20 -20.14 6.35 -6.62
C GLN A 20 -20.85 5.35 -7.54
N TYR A 21 -20.32 4.14 -7.69
CA TYR A 21 -20.92 3.10 -8.52
C TYR A 21 -22.26 2.61 -7.94
N GLU A 22 -22.35 2.46 -6.61
CA GLU A 22 -23.57 2.08 -5.92
C GLU A 22 -24.69 3.09 -6.15
N ARG A 23 -24.42 4.39 -5.95
CA ARG A 23 -25.39 5.48 -6.23
C ARG A 23 -25.86 5.47 -7.67
N TRP A 24 -24.95 5.24 -8.61
CA TRP A 24 -25.33 5.17 -10.02
C TRP A 24 -26.22 3.94 -10.29
N LEU A 25 -25.91 2.80 -9.67
CA LEU A 25 -26.70 1.55 -9.82
C LEU A 25 -28.12 1.67 -9.28
N GLU A 26 -28.36 2.49 -8.26
CA GLU A 26 -29.70 2.79 -7.72
C GLU A 26 -30.60 3.44 -8.79
N THR A 27 -30.02 4.26 -9.66
CA THR A 27 -30.73 4.95 -10.75
C THR A 27 -30.70 4.21 -12.08
N ALA A 28 -30.02 3.07 -12.14
CA ALA A 28 -29.85 2.32 -13.36
C ALA A 28 -31.16 1.64 -13.81
N PRO A 29 -31.39 1.57 -15.13
CA PRO A 29 -32.61 0.93 -15.66
C PRO A 29 -32.70 -0.53 -15.22
N GLU A 30 -33.90 -1.00 -15.00
CA GLU A 30 -34.19 -2.41 -14.70
C GLU A 30 -33.88 -3.30 -15.88
N GLY A 31 -33.73 -4.62 -15.61
CA GLY A 31 -33.44 -5.61 -16.62
C GLY A 31 -31.98 -5.87 -16.88
N SER A 32 -31.70 -6.66 -17.89
CA SER A 32 -30.36 -7.15 -18.24
C SER A 32 -30.11 -7.06 -19.74
N LEU A 33 -28.84 -6.79 -20.10
CA LEU A 33 -28.36 -6.75 -21.48
C LEU A 33 -27.55 -8.00 -21.79
N TYR A 34 -27.86 -8.60 -22.91
CA TYR A 34 -27.12 -9.70 -23.50
C TYR A 34 -26.62 -9.32 -24.86
N PHE A 35 -25.50 -9.90 -25.27
CA PHE A 35 -24.87 -9.70 -26.55
C PHE A 35 -25.00 -11.00 -27.35
N HIS A 36 -25.43 -10.89 -28.58
CA HIS A 36 -25.47 -11.99 -29.54
C HIS A 36 -24.60 -11.59 -30.72
N ASN A 37 -23.53 -12.33 -30.95
CA ASN A 37 -22.69 -12.16 -32.12
C ASN A 37 -23.19 -13.06 -33.22
N ASN A 38 -23.57 -12.49 -34.35
CA ASN A 38 -23.92 -13.20 -35.56
C ASN A 38 -23.04 -12.69 -36.71
N GLU A 39 -23.10 -13.38 -37.84
CA GLU A 39 -22.31 -13.02 -39.05
C GLU A 39 -22.55 -11.58 -39.55
N ARG A 40 -23.67 -10.96 -39.16
CA ARG A 40 -24.04 -9.57 -39.54
C ARG A 40 -23.65 -8.52 -38.50
N GLY A 41 -22.93 -8.93 -37.42
CA GLY A 41 -22.45 -8.07 -36.36
C GLY A 41 -23.07 -8.38 -34.99
N ALA A 42 -22.74 -7.56 -33.99
CA ALA A 42 -23.24 -7.70 -32.63
C ALA A 42 -24.69 -7.19 -32.53
N ALA A 43 -25.57 -8.01 -32.02
CA ALA A 43 -26.94 -7.63 -31.69
C ALA A 43 -27.13 -7.52 -30.19
N TRP A 44 -27.93 -6.57 -29.74
CA TRP A 44 -28.26 -6.34 -28.34
C TRP A 44 -29.62 -6.88 -27.99
N LEU A 45 -29.69 -7.68 -26.92
CA LEU A 45 -30.91 -8.26 -26.42
C LEU A 45 -31.16 -7.76 -25.01
N TYR A 46 -32.35 -7.28 -24.79
CA TYR A 46 -32.85 -6.83 -23.49
C TYR A 46 -33.80 -7.88 -22.90
N ARG A 47 -33.58 -8.19 -21.63
CA ARG A 47 -34.53 -9.00 -20.84
C ARG A 47 -35.01 -8.16 -19.66
N ALA A 48 -36.33 -7.96 -19.59
CA ALA A 48 -36.96 -7.31 -18.45
C ALA A 48 -36.91 -8.21 -17.20
N PRO A 49 -37.01 -7.65 -15.97
CA PRO A 49 -36.94 -8.43 -14.72
C PRO A 49 -37.90 -9.58 -14.67
N ASP A 50 -39.14 -9.36 -15.11
CA ASP A 50 -40.26 -10.31 -15.02
C ASP A 50 -40.49 -11.12 -16.30
N SER A 51 -39.50 -11.11 -17.22
CA SER A 51 -39.65 -11.80 -18.51
C SER A 51 -38.56 -12.86 -18.70
N GLU A 52 -38.97 -14.07 -19.05
CA GLU A 52 -38.06 -15.13 -19.46
C GLU A 52 -37.48 -14.89 -20.86
N LYS A 53 -38.22 -14.16 -21.71
CA LYS A 53 -37.85 -13.92 -23.10
C LYS A 53 -37.07 -12.60 -23.24
N ALA A 54 -35.96 -12.68 -23.95
CA ALA A 54 -35.19 -11.49 -24.34
C ALA A 54 -35.70 -10.99 -25.70
N ARG A 55 -35.79 -9.66 -25.87
CA ARG A 55 -36.09 -9.00 -27.13
C ARG A 55 -34.90 -8.27 -27.71
N TYR A 56 -34.84 -8.14 -29.00
CA TYR A 56 -33.83 -7.29 -29.64
C TYR A 56 -34.07 -5.81 -29.33
N LEU A 57 -32.98 -5.09 -29.07
CA LEU A 57 -33.01 -3.63 -28.99
C LEU A 57 -32.78 -3.03 -30.38
N SER A 58 -33.60 -2.07 -30.73
CA SER A 58 -33.46 -1.31 -31.97
C SER A 58 -32.31 -0.28 -31.86
N LYS A 59 -31.86 0.22 -33.00
CA LYS A 59 -30.87 1.30 -33.04
C LYS A 59 -31.33 2.60 -32.37
N THR A 60 -32.63 2.81 -32.22
CA THR A 60 -33.18 3.96 -31.49
C THR A 60 -33.09 3.82 -29.98
N GLU A 61 -32.91 2.59 -29.49
CA GLU A 61 -32.78 2.27 -28.05
C GLU A 61 -31.34 2.19 -27.56
N VAL A 62 -30.39 2.74 -28.33
CA VAL A 62 -28.95 2.71 -28.00
C VAL A 62 -28.66 3.25 -26.58
N LYS A 63 -29.34 4.34 -26.18
CA LYS A 63 -29.16 4.91 -24.82
C LYS A 63 -29.56 3.93 -23.69
N LEU A 64 -30.57 3.10 -23.93
CA LEU A 64 -30.93 2.05 -22.96
C LEU A 64 -29.89 0.94 -22.94
N ALA A 65 -29.41 0.52 -24.10
CA ALA A 65 -28.34 -0.48 -24.21
C ALA A 65 -27.06 -0.03 -23.51
N GLU A 66 -26.64 1.23 -23.70
CA GLU A 66 -25.49 1.82 -23.04
C GLU A 66 -25.63 1.82 -21.51
N LYS A 67 -26.78 2.27 -20.99
CA LYS A 67 -27.04 2.27 -19.55
C LYS A 67 -27.01 0.86 -18.95
N LEU A 68 -27.56 -0.13 -19.64
CA LEU A 68 -27.55 -1.51 -19.21
C LEU A 68 -26.15 -2.14 -19.30
N ALA A 69 -25.36 -1.76 -20.32
CA ALA A 69 -23.96 -2.16 -20.43
C ALA A 69 -23.14 -1.60 -19.28
N MET A 70 -23.32 -0.31 -18.96
CA MET A 70 -22.68 0.34 -17.80
C MET A 70 -23.10 -0.31 -16.49
N LYS A 71 -24.38 -0.67 -16.33
CA LYS A 71 -24.87 -1.42 -15.16
C LYS A 71 -24.10 -2.73 -14.96
N ARG A 72 -23.92 -3.49 -16.05
CA ARG A 72 -23.16 -4.75 -16.01
C ARG A 72 -21.69 -4.51 -15.67
N LEU A 73 -21.07 -3.49 -16.27
CA LEU A 73 -19.68 -3.13 -16.02
C LEU A 73 -19.46 -2.68 -14.56
N TYR A 74 -20.32 -1.80 -14.04
CA TYR A 74 -20.18 -1.33 -12.66
C TYR A 74 -20.39 -2.44 -11.63
N ARG A 75 -21.32 -3.37 -11.88
CA ARG A 75 -21.48 -4.56 -11.02
C ARG A 75 -20.23 -5.45 -11.01
N ALA A 76 -19.56 -5.60 -12.14
CA ALA A 76 -18.30 -6.34 -12.20
C ALA A 76 -17.19 -5.58 -11.43
N ARG A 77 -17.06 -4.26 -11.69
CA ARG A 77 -16.08 -3.42 -11.00
C ARG A 77 -16.26 -3.35 -9.49
N LEU A 78 -17.49 -3.38 -8.99
CA LEU A 78 -17.75 -3.46 -7.55
C LEU A 78 -17.16 -4.73 -6.94
N LYS A 79 -17.30 -5.87 -7.61
CA LYS A 79 -16.67 -7.12 -7.15
C LYS A 79 -15.15 -7.02 -7.11
N ASP A 80 -14.55 -6.42 -8.14
CA ASP A 80 -13.10 -6.22 -8.19
C ASP A 80 -12.64 -5.29 -7.05
N ILE A 81 -13.37 -4.21 -6.79
CA ILE A 81 -13.10 -3.27 -5.69
C ILE A 81 -13.20 -3.98 -4.34
N ASP A 82 -14.25 -4.74 -4.10
CA ASP A 82 -14.44 -5.48 -2.85
C ASP A 82 -13.28 -6.47 -2.61
N GLN A 83 -12.82 -7.15 -3.65
CA GLN A 83 -11.65 -8.03 -3.57
C GLN A 83 -10.36 -7.27 -3.25
N GLN A 84 -10.14 -6.10 -3.88
CA GLN A 84 -8.96 -5.28 -3.62
C GLN A 84 -8.96 -4.75 -2.19
N ILE A 85 -10.09 -4.24 -1.70
CA ILE A 85 -10.23 -3.77 -0.31
C ILE A 85 -9.94 -4.92 0.67
N ALA A 86 -10.49 -6.11 0.42
CA ALA A 86 -10.24 -7.27 1.26
C ALA A 86 -8.76 -7.68 1.27
N ALA A 87 -8.09 -7.64 0.12
CA ALA A 87 -6.67 -7.95 0.00
C ALA A 87 -5.80 -6.94 0.78
N TYR A 88 -6.01 -5.63 0.60
CA TYR A 88 -5.29 -4.61 1.35
C TYR A 88 -5.52 -4.70 2.85
N THR A 89 -6.78 -4.91 3.27
CA THR A 89 -7.11 -5.08 4.69
C THR A 89 -6.44 -6.30 5.30
N SER A 90 -6.39 -7.42 4.57
CA SER A 90 -5.69 -8.63 5.01
C SER A 90 -4.18 -8.41 5.12
N CYS A 91 -3.59 -7.68 4.17
CA CYS A 91 -2.18 -7.34 4.19
C CYS A 91 -1.83 -6.46 5.40
N LEU A 92 -2.60 -5.42 5.68
CA LEU A 92 -2.43 -4.54 6.85
C LEU A 92 -2.47 -5.35 8.16
N LYS A 93 -3.46 -6.23 8.32
CA LYS A 93 -3.54 -7.12 9.51
C LYS A 93 -2.34 -8.05 9.64
N SER A 94 -1.76 -8.47 8.53
CA SER A 94 -0.57 -9.32 8.54
C SER A 94 0.68 -8.53 8.92
N LEU A 95 0.80 -7.29 8.45
CA LEU A 95 1.88 -6.37 8.82
C LEU A 95 1.84 -6.02 10.32
N GLU A 96 0.65 -5.73 10.87
CA GLU A 96 0.48 -5.49 12.31
C GLU A 96 0.94 -6.69 13.17
N LYS A 97 0.69 -7.90 12.69
CA LYS A 97 1.15 -9.12 13.38
C LYS A 97 2.65 -9.38 13.24
N ALA A 98 3.30 -8.80 12.22
CA ALA A 98 4.72 -8.98 11.98
C ALA A 98 5.62 -8.31 13.04
N HIS A 99 5.08 -7.35 13.79
CA HIS A 99 5.79 -6.64 14.89
C HIS A 99 5.84 -7.40 16.22
N ARG A 100 5.66 -8.73 16.20
CA ARG A 100 5.71 -9.54 17.45
C ARG A 100 7.07 -9.53 18.13
N ALA A 101 8.14 -9.45 17.35
CA ALA A 101 9.50 -9.41 17.88
C ALA A 101 9.75 -8.09 18.63
N GLU A 102 9.34 -6.98 18.06
CA GLU A 102 9.42 -5.65 18.66
C GLU A 102 8.63 -5.60 19.97
N HIS A 103 7.39 -6.11 19.99
CA HIS A 103 6.58 -6.20 21.20
C HIS A 103 7.18 -7.09 22.30
N LEU A 104 7.91 -8.14 21.92
CA LEU A 104 8.63 -8.95 22.91
C LEU A 104 9.77 -8.16 23.55
N LEU A 105 10.52 -7.39 22.75
CA LEU A 105 11.61 -6.56 23.22
C LEU A 105 11.12 -5.38 24.08
N GLU A 106 9.97 -4.79 23.75
CA GLU A 106 9.33 -3.75 24.55
C GLU A 106 8.90 -4.24 25.93
N ARG A 107 8.44 -5.49 26.02
CA ARG A 107 7.95 -6.09 27.27
C ARG A 107 9.02 -6.63 28.19
N SER A 108 10.21 -6.87 27.70
CA SER A 108 11.28 -7.52 28.47
C SER A 108 12.63 -6.83 28.24
N GLU A 109 13.00 -5.99 29.19
CA GLU A 109 14.32 -5.34 29.17
C GLU A 109 15.45 -6.37 29.28
N ALA A 110 15.26 -7.44 30.04
CA ALA A 110 16.21 -8.53 30.13
C ALA A 110 16.45 -9.21 28.77
N LEU A 111 15.39 -9.42 27.99
CA LEU A 111 15.51 -9.97 26.64
C LEU A 111 16.26 -8.97 25.73
N ARG A 112 15.93 -7.70 25.80
CA ARG A 112 16.58 -6.65 24.99
C ARG A 112 18.09 -6.60 25.27
N VAL A 113 18.49 -6.59 26.55
CA VAL A 113 19.92 -6.58 26.94
C VAL A 113 20.66 -7.82 26.42
N LEU A 114 20.04 -9.00 26.50
CA LEU A 114 20.64 -10.24 26.02
C LEU A 114 20.74 -10.34 24.49
N THR A 115 19.84 -9.65 23.77
CA THR A 115 19.75 -9.71 22.31
C THR A 115 20.30 -8.49 21.60
N ASP A 116 20.76 -7.48 22.35
CA ASP A 116 21.17 -6.20 21.81
C ASP A 116 22.24 -6.34 20.71
N HIS A 117 23.21 -7.25 20.89
CA HIS A 117 24.24 -7.51 19.86
C HIS A 117 23.73 -8.31 18.66
N TYR A 118 22.53 -8.89 18.70
CA TYR A 118 21.94 -9.66 17.60
C TYR A 118 20.84 -8.88 16.87
N LEU A 119 20.41 -7.73 17.40
CA LEU A 119 19.32 -6.94 16.81
C LEU A 119 19.73 -6.14 15.59
N TYR A 120 21.03 -5.96 15.39
CA TYR A 120 21.54 -5.42 14.14
C TYR A 120 21.77 -6.55 13.14
N TYR A 121 20.71 -7.01 12.49
CA TYR A 121 20.82 -7.87 11.31
C TYR A 121 21.32 -7.04 10.13
N LEU A 122 22.60 -6.70 10.21
CA LEU A 122 23.31 -6.21 9.04
C LEU A 122 23.70 -7.42 8.19
N PRO A 123 23.61 -7.32 6.86
CA PRO A 123 24.30 -8.28 5.99
C PRO A 123 25.74 -8.48 6.48
N GLN A 124 26.26 -9.69 6.40
CA GLN A 124 27.54 -10.04 7.03
C GLN A 124 28.68 -9.12 6.60
N ASP A 125 28.73 -8.75 5.32
CA ASP A 125 29.67 -7.78 4.74
C ASP A 125 29.54 -6.38 5.37
N LEU A 126 28.31 -5.94 5.65
CA LEU A 126 28.03 -4.65 6.27
C LEU A 126 28.36 -4.66 7.77
N ALA A 127 28.10 -5.79 8.45
CA ALA A 127 28.49 -5.99 9.85
C ALA A 127 30.02 -6.01 10.02
N GLU A 128 30.74 -6.67 9.11
CA GLU A 128 32.20 -6.68 9.05
C GLU A 128 32.73 -5.26 8.79
N TRP A 129 32.12 -4.50 7.88
CA TRP A 129 32.49 -3.12 7.58
C TRP A 129 32.29 -2.19 8.79
N VAL A 130 31.18 -2.27 9.50
CA VAL A 130 30.88 -1.44 10.68
C VAL A 130 31.86 -1.72 11.83
N ASN A 131 32.27 -2.98 11.99
CA ASN A 131 33.18 -3.41 13.06
C ASN A 131 34.65 -3.38 12.64
N ALA A 132 34.97 -3.01 11.41
CA ALA A 132 36.35 -2.90 10.96
C ALA A 132 37.07 -1.76 11.66
N ASP A 133 38.30 -2.03 12.11
CA ASP A 133 39.19 -0.99 12.62
C ASP A 133 39.54 -0.03 11.47
N TYR A 134 39.32 1.26 11.68
CA TYR A 134 39.72 2.28 10.73
C TYR A 134 40.59 3.34 11.40
N GLU A 135 41.59 3.83 10.66
CA GLU A 135 42.41 4.93 11.11
C GLU A 135 41.62 6.25 11.12
N LYS A 136 41.41 6.79 12.31
CA LYS A 136 40.79 8.12 12.43
C LYS A 136 41.75 9.16 11.82
N ASN A 137 41.19 10.06 11.01
CA ASN A 137 41.97 11.14 10.41
C ASN A 137 42.60 12.01 11.53
N PRO A 138 43.95 11.99 11.70
CA PRO A 138 44.62 12.71 12.78
C PRO A 138 44.70 14.21 12.53
N ALA A 139 44.34 14.71 11.35
CA ALA A 139 44.47 16.11 11.01
C ALA A 139 43.50 17.01 11.82
N ASN A 140 44.04 18.05 12.40
CA ASN A 140 43.29 19.10 13.11
C ASN A 140 42.33 18.58 14.21
N PRO A 141 42.83 17.84 15.22
CA PRO A 141 42.00 17.33 16.32
C PRO A 141 41.33 18.44 17.13
N GLU A 142 41.89 19.64 17.13
CA GLU A 142 41.35 20.82 17.78
C GLU A 142 40.04 21.30 17.21
N ASN A 143 39.65 20.83 16.00
CA ASN A 143 38.39 21.18 15.34
C ASN A 143 37.25 20.25 15.74
N LEU A 144 37.48 19.17 16.47
CA LEU A 144 36.45 18.27 17.01
C LEU A 144 35.78 18.92 18.22
N LYS A 145 34.80 19.82 17.99
CA LYS A 145 34.18 20.65 19.04
C LYS A 145 32.67 20.48 19.15
N VAL A 146 32.06 19.86 18.20
CA VAL A 146 30.57 19.76 18.13
C VAL A 146 30.14 18.39 18.61
N PRO A 147 29.47 18.26 19.78
CA PRO A 147 29.02 16.97 20.29
C PRO A 147 27.85 16.43 19.51
N THR A 148 27.82 15.11 19.26
CA THR A 148 26.71 14.35 18.68
C THR A 148 25.81 13.81 19.80
N ILE A 149 24.65 13.23 19.43
CA ILE A 149 23.74 12.58 20.39
C ILE A 149 24.37 11.37 21.10
N ALA A 150 25.37 10.74 20.51
CA ALA A 150 26.10 9.61 21.10
C ALA A 150 27.31 10.03 21.96
N GLY A 151 27.57 11.33 22.09
CA GLY A 151 28.69 11.86 22.86
C GLY A 151 30.02 11.96 22.09
N GLU A 152 30.06 11.55 20.83
CA GLU A 152 31.20 11.73 19.97
C GLU A 152 31.31 13.18 19.49
N TYR A 153 32.55 13.63 19.17
CA TYR A 153 32.78 14.97 18.69
C TYR A 153 33.07 14.98 17.18
N VAL A 154 32.41 15.88 16.47
CA VAL A 154 32.60 16.13 15.03
C VAL A 154 33.07 17.58 14.79
N ARG A 155 33.49 17.87 13.56
CA ARG A 155 34.09 19.16 13.22
C ARG A 155 33.09 20.26 12.93
N SER A 156 31.89 19.86 12.43
CA SER A 156 30.91 20.84 12.01
C SER A 156 29.47 20.48 12.48
N LYS A 157 28.62 21.50 12.47
CA LYS A 157 27.18 21.31 12.73
C LYS A 157 26.50 20.43 11.67
N SER A 158 27.00 20.48 10.43
CA SER A 158 26.48 19.65 9.34
C SER A 158 26.83 18.18 9.54
N GLU A 159 28.05 17.86 9.93
CA GLU A 159 28.47 16.50 10.31
C GLU A 159 27.62 15.97 11.47
N ARG A 160 27.38 16.78 12.50
CA ARG A 160 26.49 16.42 13.61
C ARG A 160 25.07 16.11 13.12
N ALA A 161 24.51 16.92 12.21
CA ALA A 161 23.18 16.71 11.67
C ALA A 161 23.11 15.39 10.89
N ILE A 162 24.09 15.10 10.04
CA ILE A 162 24.18 13.85 9.28
C ILE A 162 24.34 12.66 10.24
N TYR A 163 25.28 12.75 11.20
CA TYR A 163 25.50 11.71 12.21
C TYR A 163 24.20 11.36 12.95
N ASN A 164 23.54 12.38 13.50
CA ASN A 164 22.31 12.19 14.26
C ASN A 164 21.18 11.61 13.39
N LEU A 165 21.11 11.99 12.13
CA LEU A 165 20.09 11.51 11.18
C LEU A 165 20.32 10.03 10.85
N LEU A 166 21.57 9.63 10.55
CA LEU A 166 21.92 8.23 10.28
C LEU A 166 21.68 7.37 11.51
N ARG A 167 22.07 7.85 12.69
CA ARG A 167 21.86 7.13 13.94
C ARG A 167 20.39 6.95 14.30
N ASN A 168 19.58 8.00 14.14
CA ASN A 168 18.13 7.91 14.36
C ASN A 168 17.43 7.01 13.35
N ALA A 169 17.98 6.89 12.15
CA ALA A 169 17.49 5.98 11.12
C ALA A 169 18.00 4.54 11.28
N ASN A 170 18.81 4.26 12.33
CA ASN A 170 19.52 2.99 12.55
C ASN A 170 20.33 2.53 11.33
N LEU A 171 20.88 3.48 10.58
CA LEU A 171 21.76 3.19 9.45
C LEU A 171 23.21 3.12 9.97
N PRO A 172 23.95 2.06 9.62
CA PRO A 172 25.35 1.95 9.95
C PRO A 172 26.19 2.96 9.13
N PHE A 173 27.25 3.52 9.74
CA PHE A 173 28.16 4.48 9.10
C PHE A 173 29.51 4.53 9.85
#